data_55497728e227ab54f18d9ebd6197d4c6
#
_entry.id   55497728e227ab54f18d9ebd6197d4c6
#
_cell.length_a   1.000
_cell.length_b   1.000
_cell.length_c   1.000
_cell.angle_alpha   90.00
_cell.angle_beta   90.00
_cell.angle_gamma   90.00
#
_symmetry.space_group_name_H-M   'P 1'
#
loop_
_entity.id
_entity.type
_entity.pdbx_description
1 polymer ?
#
loop_
_entity_poly.entity_id
_entity_poly.type
_entity_poly.pdbx_seq_one_letter_code
_entity_poly.pdbx_strand_id
1 'polypeptide(L)'
;MIIPIRILGDPVLKTPAKSVEDFDDGLRRLAQDMLETMYDAPGVGLAGPQVGISLRLFVFDDGVTGPTFMANPELGAADGEIVEEEGCLSIPGPFYPTRRFATITCRGQNLAGDPVEMTGEGLLARIFQHETDHLDGALFIDRLSEEGRKAVLAELRRIELGLAEPRQRRRADGE
;
A
#
# COMPACT_ATOMS: atom_id res chain seq x y z
N MET A 1 16.43 -7.99 4.08
CA MET A 1 16.19 -9.21 3.25
C MET A 1 14.93 -9.01 2.41
N ILE A 2 14.97 -9.33 1.11
CA ILE A 2 13.79 -9.18 0.23
C ILE A 2 12.79 -10.31 0.53
N ILE A 3 11.54 -9.93 0.80
CA ILE A 3 10.45 -10.85 1.10
C ILE A 3 9.56 -11.01 -0.15
N PRO A 4 9.16 -12.23 -0.53
CA PRO A 4 8.23 -12.40 -1.66
C PRO A 4 6.90 -11.67 -1.42
N ILE A 5 6.48 -10.86 -2.40
CA ILE A 5 5.20 -10.15 -2.36
C ILE A 5 4.07 -11.10 -2.74
N ARG A 6 3.02 -11.13 -1.92
CA ARG A 6 1.79 -11.88 -2.18
C ARG A 6 0.97 -11.18 -3.25
N ILE A 7 0.39 -11.97 -4.15
CA ILE A 7 -0.34 -11.47 -5.31
C ILE A 7 -1.84 -11.79 -5.19
N LEU A 8 -2.65 -11.04 -5.92
CA LEU A 8 -4.11 -11.23 -6.00
C LEU A 8 -4.48 -12.71 -6.12
N GLY A 9 -5.36 -13.17 -5.26
CA GLY A 9 -5.74 -14.57 -5.08
C GLY A 9 -5.21 -15.19 -3.80
N ASP A 10 -4.14 -14.65 -3.20
CA ASP A 10 -3.67 -15.09 -1.88
C ASP A 10 -4.69 -14.66 -0.80
N PRO A 11 -5.22 -15.59 0.01
CA PRO A 11 -6.22 -15.27 1.04
C PRO A 11 -5.77 -14.24 2.06
N VAL A 12 -4.47 -14.10 2.32
CA VAL A 12 -3.94 -13.12 3.27
C VAL A 12 -4.30 -11.69 2.89
N LEU A 13 -4.42 -11.39 1.59
CA LEU A 13 -4.77 -10.05 1.07
C LEU A 13 -6.22 -9.65 1.34
N LYS A 14 -7.09 -10.63 1.58
CA LYS A 14 -8.53 -10.43 1.85
C LYS A 14 -8.91 -10.63 3.31
N THR A 15 -7.92 -10.89 4.17
CA THR A 15 -8.12 -11.13 5.59
C THR A 15 -7.75 -9.88 6.38
N PRO A 16 -8.64 -9.33 7.21
CA PRO A 16 -8.30 -8.22 8.11
C PRO A 16 -7.09 -8.58 8.99
N ALA A 17 -6.12 -7.68 9.02
CA ALA A 17 -4.89 -7.86 9.78
C ALA A 17 -5.11 -7.56 11.28
N LYS A 18 -4.30 -8.19 12.13
CA LYS A 18 -4.35 -8.04 13.58
C LYS A 18 -3.50 -6.86 14.04
N SER A 19 -3.87 -6.26 15.15
CA SER A 19 -3.08 -5.19 15.78
C SER A 19 -1.67 -5.67 16.12
N VAL A 20 -0.72 -4.77 15.98
CA VAL A 20 0.65 -4.95 16.50
C VAL A 20 0.61 -4.70 18.00
N GLU A 21 1.06 -5.66 18.79
CA GLU A 21 1.11 -5.58 20.25
C GLU A 21 2.55 -5.45 20.77
N ASP A 22 3.49 -6.13 20.10
CA ASP A 22 4.89 -6.18 20.51
C ASP A 22 5.77 -5.30 19.61
N PHE A 23 6.39 -4.27 20.19
CA PHE A 23 7.31 -3.34 19.51
C PHE A 23 8.76 -3.69 19.85
N ASP A 24 9.19 -4.86 19.40
CA ASP A 24 10.46 -5.49 19.69
C ASP A 24 11.47 -5.42 18.52
N ASP A 25 12.62 -6.06 18.70
CA ASP A 25 13.65 -6.12 17.65
C ASP A 25 13.21 -6.95 16.43
N GLY A 26 12.29 -7.90 16.62
CA GLY A 26 11.67 -8.64 15.53
C GLY A 26 10.87 -7.73 14.60
N LEU A 27 10.07 -6.83 15.19
CA LEU A 27 9.32 -5.82 14.44
C LEU A 27 10.24 -4.86 13.69
N ARG A 28 11.36 -4.44 14.32
CA ARG A 28 12.34 -3.56 13.67
C ARG A 28 12.98 -4.22 12.45
N ARG A 29 13.35 -5.50 12.57
CA ARG A 29 13.90 -6.28 11.43
C ARG A 29 12.87 -6.44 10.33
N LEU A 30 11.63 -6.75 10.68
CA LEU A 30 10.53 -6.85 9.69
C LEU A 30 10.34 -5.53 8.95
N ALA A 31 10.30 -4.40 9.64
CA ALA A 31 10.16 -3.07 9.02
C ALA A 31 11.31 -2.78 8.05
N GLN A 32 12.54 -3.12 8.39
CA GLN A 32 13.70 -2.98 7.53
C GLN A 32 13.59 -3.87 6.28
N ASP A 33 13.25 -5.13 6.45
CA ASP A 33 13.06 -6.07 5.34
C ASP A 33 11.92 -5.64 4.41
N MET A 34 10.85 -5.07 4.97
CA MET A 34 9.74 -4.53 4.19
C MET A 34 10.14 -3.29 3.39
N LEU A 35 10.93 -2.37 3.96
CA LEU A 35 11.46 -1.22 3.24
C LEU A 35 12.36 -1.66 2.07
N GLU A 36 13.28 -2.58 2.31
CA GLU A 36 14.14 -3.14 1.26
C GLU A 36 13.30 -3.78 0.14
N THR A 37 12.28 -4.55 0.51
CA THR A 37 11.35 -5.19 -0.43
C THR A 37 10.58 -4.16 -1.25
N MET A 38 10.09 -3.10 -0.59
CA MET A 38 9.37 -2.00 -1.24
C MET A 38 10.24 -1.30 -2.28
N TYR A 39 11.49 -1.01 -1.96
CA TYR A 39 12.42 -0.37 -2.90
C TYR A 39 12.82 -1.29 -4.06
N ASP A 40 13.02 -2.58 -3.80
CA ASP A 40 13.32 -3.59 -4.82
C ASP A 40 12.19 -3.73 -5.85
N ALA A 41 10.96 -3.65 -5.40
CA ALA A 41 9.75 -3.76 -6.23
C ALA A 41 9.29 -2.43 -6.85
N PRO A 42 10.12 -1.39 -6.93
CA PRO A 42 9.91 0.05 -6.94
C PRO A 42 8.52 0.52 -6.52
N GLY A 43 8.19 0.31 -5.26
CA GLY A 43 6.94 0.78 -4.63
C GLY A 43 7.14 2.05 -3.81
N VAL A 44 6.04 2.71 -3.44
CA VAL A 44 6.00 3.85 -2.52
C VAL A 44 5.39 3.49 -1.16
N GLY A 45 4.75 2.33 -1.06
CA GLY A 45 4.19 1.77 0.15
C GLY A 45 4.12 0.25 0.09
N LEU A 46 4.12 -0.39 1.24
CA LEU A 46 4.01 -1.85 1.37
C LEU A 46 3.43 -2.21 2.75
N ALA A 47 2.33 -2.96 2.74
CA ALA A 47 1.63 -3.38 3.95
C ALA A 47 2.00 -4.80 4.38
N GLY A 48 1.85 -5.09 5.67
CA GLY A 48 2.13 -6.40 6.26
C GLY A 48 1.51 -7.58 5.51
N PRO A 49 0.19 -7.56 5.20
CA PRO A 49 -0.42 -8.65 4.43
C PRO A 49 0.22 -8.93 3.07
N GLN A 50 0.77 -7.91 2.42
CA GLN A 50 1.44 -8.07 1.12
C GLN A 50 2.75 -8.89 1.20
N VAL A 51 3.34 -8.97 2.35
CA VAL A 51 4.50 -9.86 2.61
C VAL A 51 4.13 -11.11 3.42
N GLY A 52 2.83 -11.40 3.51
CA GLY A 52 2.32 -12.59 4.21
C GLY A 52 2.22 -12.43 5.73
N ILE A 53 2.42 -11.24 6.25
CA ILE A 53 2.36 -10.94 7.69
C ILE A 53 1.03 -10.24 7.99
N SER A 54 0.10 -10.97 8.64
CA SER A 54 -1.24 -10.45 8.95
C SER A 54 -1.24 -9.55 10.19
N LEU A 55 -0.41 -8.49 10.16
CA LEU A 55 -0.31 -7.44 11.18
C LEU A 55 -0.63 -6.07 10.59
N ARG A 56 -1.27 -5.22 11.39
CA ARG A 56 -1.66 -3.86 11.02
C ARG A 56 -0.45 -2.92 11.03
N LEU A 57 0.38 -3.04 10.02
CA LEU A 57 1.54 -2.18 9.80
C LEU A 57 1.80 -1.98 8.30
N PHE A 58 2.39 -0.85 7.98
CA PHE A 58 2.93 -0.60 6.65
C PHE A 58 4.20 0.26 6.71
N VAL A 59 4.98 0.18 5.66
CA VAL A 59 6.10 1.09 5.40
C VAL A 59 5.81 1.91 4.16
N PHE A 60 6.38 3.10 4.08
CA PHE A 60 6.27 3.95 2.90
C PHE A 60 7.45 4.90 2.76
N ASP A 61 7.62 5.42 1.57
CA ASP A 61 8.48 6.55 1.24
C ASP A 61 7.85 7.33 0.09
N ASP A 62 7.42 8.54 0.35
CA ASP A 62 6.77 9.42 -0.63
C ASP A 62 7.77 10.31 -1.38
N GLY A 63 9.07 10.14 -1.11
CA GLY A 63 10.14 10.95 -1.67
C GLY A 63 10.34 12.31 -0.99
N VAL A 64 9.52 12.66 0.01
CA VAL A 64 9.59 13.91 0.78
C VAL A 64 9.78 13.63 2.26
N THR A 65 8.93 12.78 2.83
CA THR A 65 8.99 12.38 4.25
C THR A 65 10.17 11.48 4.55
N GLY A 66 10.60 10.68 3.57
CA GLY A 66 11.60 9.64 3.72
C GLY A 66 11.02 8.31 4.23
N PRO A 67 11.87 7.29 4.39
CA PRO A 67 11.44 5.96 4.82
C PRO A 67 10.73 6.02 6.18
N THR A 68 9.49 5.58 6.22
CA THR A 68 8.63 5.68 7.40
C THR A 68 7.88 4.38 7.65
N PHE A 69 7.66 4.07 8.91
CA PHE A 69 6.88 2.96 9.41
C PHE A 69 5.64 3.47 10.17
N MET A 70 4.52 2.79 10.01
CA MET A 70 3.29 3.05 10.74
C MET A 70 2.66 1.73 11.19
N ALA A 71 2.41 1.59 12.50
CA ALA A 71 1.65 0.49 13.07
C ALA A 71 0.28 0.97 13.56
N ASN A 72 -0.70 0.07 13.54
CA ASN A 72 -2.05 0.30 14.03
C ASN A 72 -2.68 1.61 13.52
N PRO A 73 -2.64 1.88 12.19
CA PRO A 73 -3.12 3.14 11.65
C PRO A 73 -4.62 3.27 11.79
N GLU A 74 -5.05 4.48 12.12
CA GLU A 74 -6.44 4.92 12.07
C GLU A 74 -6.51 6.17 11.19
N LEU A 75 -7.37 6.14 10.19
CA LEU A 75 -7.63 7.30 9.33
C LEU A 75 -8.67 8.20 9.98
N GLY A 76 -8.35 9.48 10.02
CA GLY A 76 -9.21 10.53 10.60
C GLY A 76 -9.51 11.62 9.59
N ALA A 77 -9.75 12.84 10.06
CA ALA A 77 -10.14 14.01 9.27
C ALA A 77 -9.72 13.95 7.80
N ALA A 78 -10.70 13.84 6.92
CA ALA A 78 -10.51 13.72 5.48
C ALA A 78 -11.24 14.84 4.76
N ASP A 79 -10.62 15.38 3.70
CA ASP A 79 -11.20 16.47 2.91
C ASP A 79 -10.79 16.36 1.44
N GLY A 80 -11.64 16.91 0.60
CA GLY A 80 -11.43 16.97 -0.85
C GLY A 80 -11.41 15.62 -1.53
N GLU A 81 -11.21 15.64 -2.82
CA GLU A 81 -11.18 14.44 -3.66
C GLU A 81 -10.11 14.56 -4.72
N ILE A 82 -9.37 13.49 -4.93
CA ILE A 82 -8.47 13.31 -6.07
C ILE A 82 -8.82 12.02 -6.81
N VAL A 83 -8.65 12.05 -8.12
CA VAL A 83 -8.78 10.88 -9.00
C VAL A 83 -7.51 10.79 -9.83
N GLU A 84 -6.65 9.85 -9.48
CA GLU A 84 -5.38 9.62 -10.16
C GLU A 84 -5.15 8.13 -10.38
N GLU A 85 -4.29 7.80 -11.33
CA GLU A 85 -3.91 6.41 -11.57
C GLU A 85 -3.24 5.81 -10.34
N GLU A 86 -3.77 4.68 -9.90
CA GLU A 86 -3.26 3.89 -8.79
C GLU A 86 -2.98 2.47 -9.25
N GLY A 87 -1.93 1.88 -8.75
CA GLY A 87 -1.57 0.48 -8.94
C GLY A 87 -1.16 -0.14 -7.61
N CYS A 88 -0.95 -1.45 -7.60
CA CYS A 88 -0.60 -2.19 -6.40
C CYS A 88 0.47 -3.23 -6.72
N LEU A 89 1.47 -3.38 -5.84
CA LEU A 89 2.50 -4.40 -5.98
C LEU A 89 1.92 -5.83 -5.95
N SER A 90 0.76 -6.00 -5.31
CA SER A 90 0.01 -7.27 -5.29
C SER A 90 -0.87 -7.51 -6.52
N ILE A 91 -0.98 -6.52 -7.41
CA ILE A 91 -1.67 -6.60 -8.70
C ILE A 91 -0.70 -6.07 -9.75
N PRO A 92 0.33 -6.88 -10.13
CA PRO A 92 1.44 -6.39 -10.94
C PRO A 92 1.03 -6.06 -12.37
N GLY A 93 1.26 -4.82 -12.76
CA GLY A 93 1.11 -4.30 -14.11
C GLY A 93 -0.05 -3.32 -14.31
N PRO A 94 -1.32 -3.61 -13.96
CA PRO A 94 -2.43 -2.68 -14.15
C PRO A 94 -2.37 -1.44 -13.28
N PHE A 95 -2.81 -0.32 -13.87
CA PHE A 95 -3.09 0.95 -13.18
C PHE A 95 -4.46 1.44 -13.62
N TYR A 96 -5.19 2.06 -12.70
CA TYR A 96 -6.51 2.59 -13.03
C TYR A 96 -6.81 3.85 -12.20
N PRO A 97 -7.51 4.85 -12.76
CA PRO A 97 -7.95 6.02 -12.02
C PRO A 97 -8.78 5.63 -10.81
N THR A 98 -8.30 5.99 -9.63
CA THR A 98 -8.90 5.61 -8.35
C THR A 98 -9.19 6.85 -7.53
N ARG A 99 -10.42 6.94 -7.04
CA ARG A 99 -10.89 8.06 -6.23
C ARG A 99 -10.41 7.91 -4.80
N ARG A 100 -9.79 8.98 -4.28
CA ARG A 100 -9.31 9.06 -2.89
C ARG A 100 -9.61 10.42 -2.30
N PHE A 101 -9.57 10.54 -0.99
CA PHE A 101 -9.54 11.85 -0.35
C PHE A 101 -8.23 12.58 -0.72
N ALA A 102 -8.32 13.90 -0.96
CA ALA A 102 -7.17 14.71 -1.30
C ALA A 102 -6.26 14.96 -0.11
N THR A 103 -6.85 15.10 1.08
CA THR A 103 -6.16 15.29 2.35
C THR A 103 -6.73 14.34 3.38
N ILE A 104 -5.88 13.70 4.18
CA ILE A 104 -6.31 12.81 5.25
C ILE A 104 -5.28 12.75 6.36
N THR A 105 -5.76 12.61 7.61
CA THR A 105 -4.91 12.39 8.77
C THR A 105 -4.82 10.90 9.09
N CYS A 106 -3.61 10.42 9.33
CA CYS A 106 -3.32 9.06 9.78
C CYS A 106 -2.70 9.12 11.18
N ARG A 107 -3.28 8.43 12.12
CA ARG A 107 -2.77 8.24 13.48
C ARG A 107 -2.36 6.79 13.64
N GLY A 108 -1.26 6.56 14.33
CA GLY A 108 -0.78 5.21 14.59
C GLY A 108 0.36 5.22 15.60
N GLN A 109 1.26 4.26 15.48
CA GLN A 109 2.41 4.09 16.35
C GLN A 109 3.68 3.91 15.54
N ASN A 110 4.79 4.46 16.03
CA ASN A 110 6.11 4.24 15.44
C ASN A 110 6.73 2.91 15.90
N LEU A 111 7.97 2.63 15.51
CA LEU A 111 8.69 1.40 15.89
C LEU A 111 8.98 1.26 17.38
N ALA A 112 8.89 2.34 18.15
CA ALA A 112 9.02 2.32 19.60
C ALA A 112 7.66 2.11 20.30
N GLY A 113 6.55 2.07 19.54
CA GLY A 113 5.20 1.99 20.09
C GLY A 113 4.62 3.34 20.51
N ASP A 114 5.33 4.43 20.25
CA ASP A 114 4.87 5.78 20.59
C ASP A 114 3.80 6.26 19.59
N PRO A 115 2.78 7.02 20.05
CA PRO A 115 1.78 7.58 19.16
C PRO A 115 2.40 8.57 18.17
N VAL A 116 1.97 8.47 16.90
CA VAL A 116 2.34 9.40 15.85
C VAL A 116 1.10 9.82 15.07
N GLU A 117 1.11 11.05 14.58
CA GLU A 117 0.05 11.60 13.74
C GLU A 117 0.67 12.32 12.54
N MET A 118 0.16 12.03 11.37
CA MET A 118 0.57 12.67 10.12
C MET A 118 -0.64 13.06 9.30
N THR A 119 -0.63 14.27 8.74
CA THR A 119 -1.62 14.69 7.74
C THR A 119 -0.95 14.70 6.38
N GLY A 120 -1.51 13.93 5.44
CA GLY A 120 -1.01 13.81 4.09
C GLY A 120 -1.91 14.49 3.08
N GLU A 121 -1.30 15.00 2.01
CA GLU A 121 -1.95 15.52 0.81
C GLU A 121 -1.43 14.77 -0.42
N GLY A 122 -2.22 14.72 -1.49
CA GLY A 122 -1.80 14.12 -2.75
C GLY A 122 -1.31 12.68 -2.61
N LEU A 123 -0.06 12.41 -2.99
CA LEU A 123 0.52 11.06 -2.93
C LEU A 123 0.52 10.49 -1.52
N LEU A 124 0.90 11.26 -0.51
CA LEU A 124 0.92 10.79 0.88
C LEU A 124 -0.48 10.43 1.38
N ALA A 125 -1.50 11.23 1.04
CA ALA A 125 -2.89 10.91 1.34
C ALA A 125 -3.34 9.59 0.68
N ARG A 126 -2.93 9.35 -0.57
CA ARG A 126 -3.20 8.10 -1.28
C ARG A 126 -2.51 6.91 -0.64
N ILE A 127 -1.25 7.06 -0.23
CA ILE A 127 -0.49 6.01 0.46
C ILE A 127 -1.22 5.60 1.74
N PHE A 128 -1.60 6.55 2.59
CA PHE A 128 -2.32 6.23 3.82
C PHE A 128 -3.59 5.44 3.58
N GLN A 129 -4.38 5.82 2.57
CA GLN A 129 -5.64 5.15 2.24
C GLN A 129 -5.39 3.78 1.60
N HIS A 130 -4.45 3.67 0.67
CA HIS A 130 -4.12 2.42 -0.01
C HIS A 130 -3.57 1.37 0.96
N GLU A 131 -2.61 1.75 1.80
CA GLU A 131 -1.99 0.82 2.74
C GLU A 131 -2.94 0.42 3.88
N THR A 132 -3.77 1.34 4.36
CA THR A 132 -4.82 1.01 5.35
C THR A 132 -5.87 0.07 4.77
N ASP A 133 -6.25 0.23 3.50
CA ASP A 133 -7.14 -0.73 2.82
C ASP A 133 -6.57 -2.16 2.89
N HIS A 134 -5.28 -2.34 2.64
CA HIS A 134 -4.65 -3.66 2.78
C HIS A 134 -4.81 -4.26 4.17
N LEU A 135 -4.72 -3.44 5.21
CA LEU A 135 -4.88 -3.89 6.59
C LEU A 135 -6.32 -4.27 6.93
N ASP A 136 -7.28 -3.75 6.19
CA ASP A 136 -8.70 -4.07 6.31
C ASP A 136 -9.14 -5.22 5.38
N GLY A 137 -8.20 -5.81 4.64
CA GLY A 137 -8.46 -6.88 3.69
C GLY A 137 -9.07 -6.40 2.36
N ALA A 138 -8.87 -5.13 2.02
CA ALA A 138 -9.32 -4.53 0.76
C ALA A 138 -8.14 -4.20 -0.16
N LEU A 139 -8.41 -4.19 -1.46
CA LEU A 139 -7.48 -3.76 -2.51
C LEU A 139 -8.05 -2.54 -3.23
N PHE A 140 -7.19 -1.80 -3.94
CA PHE A 140 -7.67 -0.59 -4.64
C PHE A 140 -8.77 -0.89 -5.67
N ILE A 141 -8.80 -2.10 -6.25
CA ILE A 141 -9.86 -2.53 -7.17
C ILE A 141 -11.23 -2.62 -6.50
N ASP A 142 -11.28 -2.77 -5.18
CA ASP A 142 -12.53 -2.78 -4.42
C ASP A 142 -13.13 -1.36 -4.28
N ARG A 143 -12.35 -0.32 -4.60
CA ARG A 143 -12.76 1.09 -4.63
C ARG A 143 -13.26 1.54 -6.00
N LEU A 144 -13.08 0.72 -7.03
CA LEU A 144 -13.45 1.02 -8.41
C LEU A 144 -14.93 0.71 -8.67
N SER A 145 -15.48 1.32 -9.72
CA SER A 145 -16.74 0.87 -10.32
C SER A 145 -16.60 -0.56 -10.83
N GLU A 146 -17.72 -1.22 -11.09
CA GLU A 146 -17.72 -2.56 -11.67
C GLU A 146 -16.98 -2.59 -13.02
N GLU A 147 -17.16 -1.56 -13.84
CA GLU A 147 -16.45 -1.40 -15.12
C GLU A 147 -14.93 -1.27 -14.91
N GLY A 148 -14.49 -0.43 -13.99
CA GLY A 148 -13.08 -0.24 -13.67
C GLY A 148 -12.44 -1.50 -13.12
N ARG A 149 -13.12 -2.19 -12.21
CA ARG A 149 -12.66 -3.47 -11.67
C ARG A 149 -12.50 -4.52 -12.77
N LYS A 150 -13.48 -4.67 -13.65
CA LYS A 150 -13.39 -5.59 -14.79
C LYS A 150 -12.24 -5.24 -15.71
N ALA A 151 -12.02 -3.96 -15.99
CA ALA A 151 -10.92 -3.50 -16.85
C ALA A 151 -9.56 -3.88 -16.27
N VAL A 152 -9.34 -3.67 -14.97
CA VAL A 152 -8.10 -4.04 -14.28
C VAL A 152 -7.87 -5.55 -14.30
N LEU A 153 -8.89 -6.35 -13.99
CA LEU A 153 -8.79 -7.81 -13.98
C LEU A 153 -8.55 -8.37 -15.40
N ALA A 154 -9.16 -7.79 -16.42
CA ALA A 154 -8.91 -8.19 -17.80
C ALA A 154 -7.47 -7.87 -18.25
N GLU A 155 -6.94 -6.71 -17.90
CA GLU A 155 -5.55 -6.33 -18.17
C GLU A 155 -4.57 -7.27 -17.45
N LEU A 156 -4.79 -7.54 -16.17
CA LEU A 156 -3.99 -8.50 -15.40
C LEU A 156 -3.97 -9.87 -16.08
N ARG A 157 -5.13 -10.36 -16.48
CA ARG A 157 -5.24 -11.66 -17.17
C ARG A 157 -4.45 -11.69 -18.49
N ARG A 158 -4.49 -10.61 -19.26
CA ARG A 158 -3.70 -10.49 -20.51
C ARG A 158 -2.20 -10.51 -20.23
N ILE A 159 -1.75 -9.84 -19.16
CA ILE A 159 -0.34 -9.85 -18.74
C ILE A 159 0.08 -11.25 -18.33
N GLU A 160 -0.70 -11.95 -17.52
CA GLU A 160 -0.44 -13.33 -17.09
C GLU A 160 -0.36 -14.32 -18.27
N LEU A 161 -1.13 -14.07 -19.33
CA LEU A 161 -1.13 -14.88 -20.56
C LEU A 161 -0.03 -14.46 -21.56
N GLY A 162 0.80 -13.48 -21.25
CA GLY A 162 1.83 -12.96 -22.14
C GLY A 162 1.28 -12.16 -23.34
N LEU A 163 0.03 -11.69 -23.27
CA LEU A 163 -0.65 -10.92 -24.32
C LEU A 163 -0.52 -9.40 -24.15
N ALA A 164 0.04 -8.95 -23.06
CA ALA A 164 0.32 -7.54 -22.75
C ALA A 164 1.54 -7.43 -21.85
N GLU A 165 2.26 -6.31 -21.94
CA GLU A 165 3.37 -6.01 -21.07
C GLU A 165 2.89 -5.31 -19.80
N PRO A 166 3.47 -5.64 -18.60
CA PRO A 166 3.19 -4.91 -17.38
C PRO A 166 3.63 -3.45 -17.52
N ARG A 167 2.76 -2.53 -17.14
CA ARG A 167 3.17 -1.12 -17.03
C ARG A 167 4.18 -0.97 -15.89
N GLN A 168 5.32 -0.35 -16.18
CA GLN A 168 6.26 0.04 -15.13
C GLN A 168 5.74 1.28 -14.43
N ARG A 169 5.83 1.32 -13.10
CA ARG A 169 5.62 2.55 -12.35
C ARG A 169 6.60 3.60 -12.88
N ARG A 170 6.08 4.77 -13.27
CA ARG A 170 6.96 5.93 -13.45
C ARG A 170 7.57 6.21 -12.09
N ARG A 171 8.91 6.14 -12.01
CA ARG A 171 9.61 6.68 -10.85
C ARG A 171 9.17 8.13 -10.71
N ALA A 172 8.89 8.56 -9.50
CA ALA A 172 8.70 9.97 -9.17
C ALA A 172 10.09 10.67 -9.14
N ASP A 173 10.89 10.42 -10.19
CA ASP A 173 12.12 11.16 -10.39
C ASP A 173 11.72 12.41 -11.14
N GLY A 174 11.68 13.51 -10.38
CA GLY A 174 11.54 14.81 -10.97
C GLY A 174 12.66 15.08 -11.97
N GLU A 175 12.30 15.35 -13.18
CA GLU A 175 12.86 16.36 -14.07
C GLU A 175 11.71 17.16 -14.67
#